data_78f1457f892e9b4f9240f713e4cb0cee
#
_entry.id   78f1457f892e9b4f9240f713e4cb0cee
#
_cell.length_a   1.000
_cell.length_b   1.000
_cell.length_c   1.000
_cell.angle_alpha   90.00
_cell.angle_beta   90.00
_cell.angle_gamma   90.00
#
_symmetry.space_group_name_H-M   'P 1'
#
loop_
_entity.id
_entity.type
_entity.pdbx_description
1 polymer ?
#
loop_
_entity_poly.entity_id
_entity_poly.type
_entity_poly.pdbx_seq_one_letter_code
_entity_poly.pdbx_strand_id
1 'polypeptide(L)'
;PEDYMAKELAGQKVVFNVIVHDIKKRVIPDLDEEFFKDLDMEGVSNKEELEKVVEEEIKAQKEREADNKFIEDLLEKASKNMKVEIDEEIIDAETDRMYKNFIEKLKMQGVTEELYFAYSGAKKEDIMKDMKKEAEKRVAYRYLLEAIVKAEEITISDKDAKDEVKKMADMYKM
;
A
#
# COMPACT_ATOMS: atom_id res chain seq x y z
N PRO A 1 1.33 -38.60 4.56
CA PRO A 1 1.21 -38.11 5.95
C PRO A 1 -0.22 -38.33 6.46
N GLU A 2 -0.40 -38.47 7.75
CA GLU A 2 -1.74 -38.63 8.37
C GLU A 2 -2.56 -37.33 8.34
N ASP A 3 -1.90 -36.18 8.18
CA ASP A 3 -2.46 -34.83 8.08
C ASP A 3 -2.59 -34.31 6.63
N TYR A 4 -2.65 -35.21 5.66
CA TYR A 4 -2.78 -34.85 4.26
C TYR A 4 -4.13 -34.16 3.98
N MET A 5 -4.14 -33.08 3.18
CA MET A 5 -5.34 -32.26 2.96
C MET A 5 -6.52 -33.06 2.37
N ALA A 6 -6.26 -34.02 1.49
CA ALA A 6 -7.30 -34.93 1.00
C ALA A 6 -7.46 -36.08 2.00
N LYS A 7 -8.46 -36.02 2.85
CA LYS A 7 -8.75 -37.00 3.91
C LYS A 7 -8.84 -38.42 3.42
N GLU A 8 -9.26 -38.63 2.18
CA GLU A 8 -9.39 -39.92 1.52
C GLU A 8 -8.03 -40.60 1.23
N LEU A 9 -6.96 -39.80 1.15
CA LEU A 9 -5.60 -40.25 0.87
C LEU A 9 -4.69 -40.17 2.10
N ALA A 10 -5.18 -39.61 3.20
CA ALA A 10 -4.43 -39.47 4.44
C ALA A 10 -4.07 -40.87 5.01
N GLY A 11 -2.81 -41.06 5.37
CA GLY A 11 -2.30 -42.32 5.92
C GLY A 11 -2.19 -43.47 4.93
N GLN A 12 -2.59 -43.31 3.66
CA GLN A 12 -2.49 -44.36 2.66
C GLN A 12 -1.11 -44.42 1.98
N LYS A 13 -0.69 -45.60 1.57
CA LYS A 13 0.49 -45.80 0.73
C LYS A 13 0.11 -45.55 -0.71
N VAL A 14 0.66 -44.51 -1.31
CA VAL A 14 0.44 -44.17 -2.71
C VAL A 14 1.75 -44.21 -3.49
N VAL A 15 1.67 -44.56 -4.78
CA VAL A 15 2.80 -44.56 -5.69
C VAL A 15 2.55 -43.49 -6.74
N PHE A 16 3.50 -42.58 -6.86
CA PHE A 16 3.49 -41.54 -7.90
C PHE A 16 4.40 -41.97 -9.06
N ASN A 17 3.84 -42.14 -10.25
CA ASN A 17 4.60 -42.27 -11.46
C ASN A 17 4.85 -40.89 -12.06
N VAL A 18 6.08 -40.41 -11.97
CA VAL A 18 6.45 -39.06 -12.42
C VAL A 18 7.33 -39.18 -13.68
N ILE A 19 6.92 -38.52 -14.74
CA ILE A 19 7.71 -38.34 -15.95
C ILE A 19 8.19 -36.90 -15.98
N VAL A 20 9.52 -36.70 -15.90
CA VAL A 20 10.12 -35.35 -15.98
C VAL A 20 10.25 -35.02 -17.46
N HIS A 21 9.44 -34.06 -17.93
CA HIS A 21 9.46 -33.61 -19.33
C HIS A 21 10.51 -32.53 -19.59
N ASP A 22 10.79 -31.70 -18.60
CA ASP A 22 11.75 -30.59 -18.72
C ASP A 22 12.31 -30.21 -17.35
N ILE A 23 13.55 -29.75 -17.33
CA ILE A 23 14.22 -29.22 -16.13
C ILE A 23 14.66 -27.80 -16.44
N LYS A 24 14.01 -26.81 -15.82
CA LYS A 24 14.37 -25.39 -15.95
C LYS A 24 15.23 -24.96 -14.79
N LYS A 25 16.37 -24.35 -15.10
CA LYS A 25 17.26 -23.71 -14.13
C LYS A 25 17.09 -22.19 -14.23
N ARG A 26 16.91 -21.55 -13.08
CA ARG A 26 16.96 -20.08 -13.04
C ARG A 26 18.41 -19.65 -13.24
N VAL A 27 18.66 -18.92 -14.30
CA VAL A 27 19.96 -18.28 -14.57
C VAL A 27 19.79 -16.78 -14.27
N ILE A 28 20.68 -16.24 -13.45
CA ILE A 28 20.77 -14.81 -13.22
C ILE A 28 21.76 -14.29 -14.28
N PRO A 29 21.36 -13.35 -15.15
CA PRO A 29 22.27 -12.79 -16.15
C PRO A 29 23.39 -11.99 -15.48
N ASP A 30 24.54 -11.91 -16.11
CA ASP A 30 25.58 -10.99 -15.74
C ASP A 30 25.17 -9.55 -16.08
N LEU A 31 25.73 -8.56 -15.36
CA LEU A 31 25.47 -7.14 -15.62
C LEU A 31 26.37 -6.66 -16.77
N ASP A 32 26.10 -7.18 -17.97
CA ASP A 32 26.82 -6.87 -19.20
C ASP A 32 26.04 -5.89 -20.10
N GLU A 33 26.59 -5.56 -21.26
CA GLU A 33 25.96 -4.64 -22.20
C GLU A 33 24.59 -5.13 -22.71
N GLU A 34 24.41 -6.45 -22.84
CA GLU A 34 23.16 -7.06 -23.30
C GLU A 34 22.08 -6.89 -22.23
N PHE A 35 22.45 -7.12 -20.94
CA PHE A 35 21.57 -6.87 -19.80
C PHE A 35 21.06 -5.44 -19.77
N PHE A 36 21.93 -4.43 -19.93
CA PHE A 36 21.50 -3.02 -19.88
C PHE A 36 20.67 -2.60 -21.10
N LYS A 37 20.87 -3.23 -22.25
CA LYS A 37 20.00 -3.03 -23.42
C LYS A 37 18.59 -3.61 -23.19
N ASP A 38 18.54 -4.81 -22.59
CA ASP A 38 17.28 -5.48 -22.30
C ASP A 38 16.51 -4.79 -21.16
N LEU A 39 17.23 -4.16 -20.21
CA LEU A 39 16.65 -3.41 -19.11
C LEU A 39 15.89 -2.16 -19.61
N ASP A 40 16.32 -1.57 -20.75
CA ASP A 40 15.67 -0.43 -21.43
C ASP A 40 15.32 0.74 -20.50
N MET A 41 16.17 1.01 -19.50
CA MET A 41 16.02 2.14 -18.60
C MET A 41 16.73 3.36 -19.16
N GLU A 42 16.00 4.45 -19.31
CA GLU A 42 16.55 5.73 -19.79
C GLU A 42 17.68 6.22 -18.86
N GLY A 43 18.86 6.48 -19.41
CA GLY A 43 20.01 6.97 -18.66
C GLY A 43 20.79 5.89 -17.88
N VAL A 44 20.49 4.60 -18.10
CA VAL A 44 21.17 3.48 -17.46
C VAL A 44 21.80 2.57 -18.53
N SER A 45 23.11 2.62 -18.66
CA SER A 45 23.89 1.83 -19.62
C SER A 45 24.97 0.96 -18.99
N ASN A 46 25.22 1.11 -17.71
CA ASN A 46 26.22 0.39 -16.95
C ASN A 46 25.82 0.23 -15.48
N LYS A 47 26.59 -0.57 -14.75
CA LYS A 47 26.34 -0.91 -13.36
C LYS A 47 26.36 0.31 -12.44
N GLU A 48 27.29 1.24 -12.65
CA GLU A 48 27.44 2.43 -11.82
C GLU A 48 26.21 3.36 -11.96
N GLU A 49 25.66 3.48 -13.15
CA GLU A 49 24.44 4.26 -13.41
C GLU A 49 23.21 3.58 -12.80
N LEU A 50 23.11 2.25 -12.90
CA LEU A 50 22.04 1.49 -12.25
C LEU A 50 22.12 1.64 -10.72
N GLU A 51 23.30 1.51 -10.12
CA GLU A 51 23.50 1.67 -8.68
C GLU A 51 23.06 3.06 -8.20
N LYS A 52 23.38 4.12 -8.95
CA LYS A 52 22.93 5.49 -8.62
C LYS A 52 21.41 5.63 -8.66
N VAL A 53 20.78 5.13 -9.70
CA VAL A 53 19.31 5.21 -9.82
C VAL A 53 18.64 4.46 -8.66
N VAL A 54 19.11 3.25 -8.37
CA VAL A 54 18.59 2.45 -7.25
C VAL A 54 18.84 3.13 -5.89
N GLU A 55 20.01 3.74 -5.70
CA GLU A 55 20.33 4.50 -4.48
C GLU A 55 19.40 5.70 -4.32
N GLU A 56 19.18 6.47 -5.38
CA GLU A 56 18.27 7.62 -5.39
C GLU A 56 16.82 7.20 -5.11
N GLU A 57 16.35 6.10 -5.70
CA GLU A 57 15.02 5.56 -5.46
C GLU A 57 14.83 5.11 -4.00
N ILE A 58 15.81 4.35 -3.47
CA ILE A 58 15.79 3.90 -2.07
C ILE A 58 15.83 5.10 -1.12
N LYS A 59 16.66 6.11 -1.42
CA LYS A 59 16.75 7.32 -0.62
C LYS A 59 15.41 8.07 -0.63
N ALA A 60 14.84 8.31 -1.80
CA ALA A 60 13.55 8.97 -1.94
C ALA A 60 12.41 8.19 -1.26
N GLN A 61 12.46 6.85 -1.30
CA GLN A 61 11.49 6.01 -0.58
C GLN A 61 11.64 6.19 0.93
N LYS A 62 12.88 6.07 1.46
CA LYS A 62 13.14 6.22 2.90
C LYS A 62 12.81 7.62 3.43
N GLU A 63 13.07 8.66 2.64
CA GLU A 63 12.69 10.03 2.98
C GLU A 63 11.16 10.14 3.09
N ARG A 64 10.41 9.63 2.12
CA ARG A 64 8.93 9.61 2.17
C ARG A 64 8.40 8.81 3.36
N GLU A 65 9.00 7.66 3.66
CA GLU A 65 8.61 6.85 4.83
C GLU A 65 8.88 7.59 6.15
N ALA A 66 10.03 8.27 6.25
CA ALA A 66 10.39 9.06 7.42
C ALA A 66 9.45 10.26 7.60
N ASP A 67 9.14 10.98 6.52
CA ASP A 67 8.21 12.11 6.53
C ASP A 67 6.80 11.68 6.92
N ASN A 68 6.31 10.59 6.34
CA ASN A 68 4.99 10.05 6.68
C ASN A 68 4.91 9.65 8.16
N LYS A 69 5.94 8.97 8.67
CA LYS A 69 6.02 8.60 10.07
C LYS A 69 6.10 9.84 10.98
N PHE A 70 6.88 10.83 10.59
CA PHE A 70 6.98 12.08 11.34
C PHE A 70 5.63 12.79 11.45
N ILE A 71 4.90 12.87 10.32
CA ILE A 71 3.56 13.46 10.28
C ILE A 71 2.59 12.66 11.16
N GLU A 72 2.62 11.34 11.08
CA GLU A 72 1.77 10.47 11.91
C GLU A 72 2.06 10.65 13.40
N ASP A 73 3.34 10.61 13.80
CA ASP A 73 3.77 10.82 15.18
C ASP A 73 3.37 12.22 15.70
N LEU A 74 3.44 13.25 14.84
CA LEU A 74 3.04 14.62 15.17
C LEU A 74 1.53 14.71 15.40
N LEU A 75 0.73 14.15 14.49
CA LEU A 75 -0.73 14.12 14.61
C LEU A 75 -1.17 13.31 15.84
N GLU A 76 -0.53 12.18 16.10
CA GLU A 76 -0.81 11.38 17.30
C GLU A 76 -0.53 12.18 18.59
N LYS A 77 0.61 12.89 18.66
CA LYS A 77 0.94 13.71 19.83
C LYS A 77 -0.02 14.89 19.99
N ALA A 78 -0.37 15.55 18.89
CA ALA A 78 -1.29 16.68 18.92
C ALA A 78 -2.71 16.23 19.30
N SER A 79 -3.17 15.07 18.81
CA SER A 79 -4.49 14.54 19.11
C SER A 79 -4.70 14.17 20.59
N LYS A 80 -3.62 13.81 21.32
CA LYS A 80 -3.70 13.54 22.77
C LYS A 80 -4.16 14.77 23.60
N ASN A 81 -3.97 15.96 23.08
CA ASN A 81 -4.40 17.20 23.73
C ASN A 81 -5.80 17.65 23.27
N MET A 82 -6.36 16.98 22.27
CA MET A 82 -7.67 17.31 21.73
C MET A 82 -8.78 16.75 22.61
N LYS A 83 -9.82 17.53 22.82
CA LYS A 83 -11.07 17.11 23.45
C LYS A 83 -12.18 17.23 22.43
N VAL A 84 -12.53 16.15 21.81
CA VAL A 84 -13.60 16.08 20.83
C VAL A 84 -14.44 14.84 21.08
N GLU A 85 -15.76 14.98 21.05
CA GLU A 85 -16.68 13.86 20.98
C GLU A 85 -17.07 13.68 19.52
N ILE A 86 -16.77 12.52 18.98
CA ILE A 86 -17.07 12.19 17.58
C ILE A 86 -18.29 11.29 17.58
N ASP A 87 -19.28 11.65 16.80
CA ASP A 87 -20.49 10.87 16.62
C ASP A 87 -20.13 9.52 15.96
N GLU A 88 -20.69 8.44 16.50
CA GLU A 88 -20.44 7.09 15.99
C GLU A 88 -20.88 6.92 14.54
N GLU A 89 -21.95 7.61 14.12
CA GLU A 89 -22.42 7.61 12.73
C GLU A 89 -21.35 8.13 11.75
N ILE A 90 -20.55 9.11 12.17
CA ILE A 90 -19.46 9.66 11.35
C ILE A 90 -18.32 8.66 11.21
N ILE A 91 -18.01 7.95 12.30
CA ILE A 91 -16.97 6.90 12.31
C ILE A 91 -17.42 5.74 11.42
N ASP A 92 -18.67 5.32 11.52
CA ASP A 92 -19.24 4.23 10.72
C ASP A 92 -19.26 4.59 9.24
N ALA A 93 -19.65 5.81 8.88
CA ALA A 93 -19.63 6.30 7.50
C ALA A 93 -18.20 6.31 6.91
N GLU A 94 -17.19 6.72 7.71
CA GLU A 94 -15.80 6.67 7.30
C GLU A 94 -15.30 5.22 7.14
N THR A 95 -15.70 4.33 8.06
CA THR A 95 -15.37 2.90 8.01
C THR A 95 -15.90 2.27 6.72
N ASP A 96 -17.16 2.54 6.38
CA ASP A 96 -17.79 2.06 5.15
C ASP A 96 -17.08 2.59 3.89
N ARG A 97 -16.66 3.85 3.92
CA ARG A 97 -15.86 4.44 2.84
C ARG A 97 -14.50 3.75 2.68
N MET A 98 -13.82 3.50 3.78
CA MET A 98 -12.54 2.79 3.79
C MET A 98 -12.70 1.37 3.25
N TYR A 99 -13.75 0.67 3.65
CA TYR A 99 -14.03 -0.67 3.16
C TYR A 99 -14.34 -0.69 1.67
N LYS A 100 -15.16 0.23 1.17
CA LYS A 100 -15.41 0.37 -0.27
C LYS A 100 -14.13 0.59 -1.06
N ASN A 101 -13.29 1.51 -0.60
CA ASN A 101 -11.99 1.77 -1.25
C ASN A 101 -11.07 0.54 -1.24
N PHE A 102 -11.09 -0.24 -0.17
CA PHE A 102 -10.35 -1.51 -0.10
C PHE A 102 -10.84 -2.51 -1.15
N ILE A 103 -12.15 -2.69 -1.26
CA ILE A 103 -12.73 -3.60 -2.27
C ILE A 103 -12.45 -3.10 -3.70
N GLU A 104 -12.50 -1.79 -3.95
CA GLU A 104 -12.15 -1.23 -5.25
C GLU A 104 -10.68 -1.49 -5.61
N LYS A 105 -9.76 -1.34 -4.66
CA LYS A 105 -8.34 -1.68 -4.88
C LYS A 105 -8.15 -3.16 -5.21
N LEU A 106 -8.83 -4.06 -4.52
CA LEU A 106 -8.80 -5.49 -4.84
C LEU A 106 -9.30 -5.76 -6.26
N LYS A 107 -10.41 -5.14 -6.67
CA LYS A 107 -10.95 -5.26 -8.02
C LYS A 107 -9.98 -4.76 -9.09
N MET A 108 -9.27 -3.66 -8.84
CA MET A 108 -8.23 -3.16 -9.75
C MET A 108 -7.07 -4.15 -9.92
N GLN A 109 -6.81 -4.98 -8.92
CA GLN A 109 -5.82 -6.07 -8.96
C GLN A 109 -6.39 -7.39 -9.52
N GLY A 110 -7.65 -7.38 -9.99
CA GLY A 110 -8.32 -8.58 -10.52
C GLY A 110 -8.80 -9.56 -9.44
N VAL A 111 -8.86 -9.12 -8.18
CA VAL A 111 -9.28 -9.96 -7.04
C VAL A 111 -10.68 -9.57 -6.61
N THR A 112 -11.61 -10.55 -6.55
CA THR A 112 -12.94 -10.30 -5.98
C THR A 112 -12.93 -10.39 -4.46
N GLU A 113 -13.95 -9.80 -3.81
CA GLU A 113 -14.10 -9.85 -2.36
C GLU A 113 -14.13 -11.30 -1.85
N GLU A 114 -14.91 -12.17 -2.51
CA GLU A 114 -15.03 -13.58 -2.16
C GLU A 114 -13.70 -14.32 -2.28
N LEU A 115 -12.98 -14.06 -3.36
CA LEU A 115 -11.67 -14.67 -3.60
C LEU A 115 -10.65 -14.27 -2.53
N TYR A 116 -10.65 -12.98 -2.18
CA TYR A 116 -9.78 -12.48 -1.11
C TYR A 116 -10.03 -13.20 0.22
N PHE A 117 -11.29 -13.28 0.67
CA PHE A 117 -11.63 -13.94 1.92
C PHE A 117 -11.39 -15.45 1.89
N ALA A 118 -11.62 -16.11 0.75
CA ALA A 118 -11.35 -17.53 0.59
C ALA A 118 -9.85 -17.86 0.72
N TYR A 119 -8.97 -17.01 0.18
CA TYR A 119 -7.52 -17.26 0.22
C TYR A 119 -6.85 -16.74 1.50
N SER A 120 -7.27 -15.59 2.01
CA SER A 120 -6.66 -15.00 3.22
C SER A 120 -7.13 -15.66 4.51
N GLY A 121 -8.29 -16.31 4.50
CA GLY A 121 -8.94 -16.82 5.71
C GLY A 121 -9.43 -15.73 6.65
N ALA A 122 -9.30 -14.46 6.28
CA ALA A 122 -9.78 -13.33 7.07
C ALA A 122 -11.31 -13.29 7.07
N LYS A 123 -11.88 -12.70 8.13
CA LYS A 123 -13.32 -12.44 8.20
C LYS A 123 -13.59 -10.97 7.95
N LYS A 124 -14.68 -10.69 7.26
CA LYS A 124 -15.12 -9.32 6.98
C LYS A 124 -15.25 -8.49 8.26
N GLU A 125 -15.84 -9.09 9.28
CA GLU A 125 -16.07 -8.47 10.59
C GLU A 125 -14.77 -8.01 11.25
N ASP A 126 -13.70 -8.81 11.15
CA ASP A 126 -12.39 -8.48 11.72
C ASP A 126 -11.75 -7.30 10.99
N ILE A 127 -11.82 -7.32 9.65
CA ILE A 127 -11.34 -6.21 8.81
C ILE A 127 -12.12 -4.92 9.10
N MET A 128 -13.45 -5.00 9.17
CA MET A 128 -14.29 -3.85 9.49
C MET A 128 -13.99 -3.29 10.88
N LYS A 129 -13.75 -4.15 11.86
CA LYS A 129 -13.38 -3.74 13.22
C LYS A 129 -12.05 -3.01 13.28
N ASP A 130 -11.06 -3.47 12.53
CA ASP A 130 -9.76 -2.80 12.48
C ASP A 130 -9.84 -1.50 11.68
N MET A 131 -10.63 -1.49 10.61
CA MET A 131 -10.93 -0.26 9.86
C MET A 131 -11.68 0.78 10.70
N LYS A 132 -12.59 0.37 11.60
CA LYS A 132 -13.30 1.28 12.49
C LYS A 132 -12.34 2.03 13.42
N LYS A 133 -11.34 1.34 13.98
CA LYS A 133 -10.29 1.98 14.80
C LYS A 133 -9.46 3.00 14.00
N GLU A 134 -9.15 2.66 12.77
CA GLU A 134 -8.42 3.56 11.89
C GLU A 134 -9.29 4.74 11.42
N ALA A 135 -10.57 4.50 11.15
CA ALA A 135 -11.54 5.54 10.82
C ALA A 135 -11.69 6.56 11.96
N GLU A 136 -11.77 6.10 13.21
CA GLU A 136 -11.82 6.96 14.39
C GLU A 136 -10.61 7.92 14.43
N LYS A 137 -9.40 7.39 14.25
CA LYS A 137 -8.18 8.21 14.19
C LYS A 137 -8.23 9.22 13.04
N ARG A 138 -8.64 8.78 11.84
CA ARG A 138 -8.73 9.65 10.66
C ARG A 138 -9.71 10.80 10.85
N VAL A 139 -10.87 10.51 11.41
CA VAL A 139 -11.86 11.55 11.71
C VAL A 139 -11.33 12.50 12.77
N ALA A 140 -10.70 11.98 13.84
CA ALA A 140 -10.07 12.79 14.87
C ALA A 140 -8.99 13.73 14.29
N TYR A 141 -8.10 13.21 13.45
CA TYR A 141 -7.05 14.03 12.81
C TYR A 141 -7.64 15.08 11.87
N ARG A 142 -8.73 14.79 11.17
CA ARG A 142 -9.41 15.77 10.34
C ARG A 142 -9.93 16.93 11.17
N TYR A 143 -10.62 16.67 12.28
CA TYR A 143 -11.08 17.73 13.18
C TYR A 143 -9.95 18.52 13.82
N LEU A 144 -8.84 17.83 14.19
CA LEU A 144 -7.64 18.49 14.69
C LEU A 144 -7.08 19.46 13.66
N LEU A 145 -6.89 19.02 12.42
CA LEU A 145 -6.36 19.85 11.34
C LEU A 145 -7.29 21.01 10.99
N GLU A 146 -8.60 20.78 10.94
CA GLU A 146 -9.60 21.85 10.72
C GLU A 146 -9.54 22.91 11.83
N ALA A 147 -9.38 22.49 13.10
CA ALA A 147 -9.23 23.40 14.22
C ALA A 147 -7.94 24.22 14.15
N ILE A 148 -6.82 23.58 13.77
CA ILE A 148 -5.53 24.26 13.60
C ILE A 148 -5.61 25.28 12.45
N VAL A 149 -6.12 24.86 11.28
CA VAL A 149 -6.29 25.74 10.12
C VAL A 149 -7.10 26.98 10.49
N LYS A 150 -8.17 26.80 11.28
CA LYS A 150 -9.02 27.90 11.74
C LYS A 150 -8.34 28.79 12.78
N ALA A 151 -7.61 28.20 13.72
CA ALA A 151 -6.93 28.93 14.79
C ALA A 151 -5.74 29.73 14.29
N GLU A 152 -4.99 29.19 13.33
CA GLU A 152 -3.80 29.80 12.73
C GLU A 152 -4.15 30.64 11.48
N GLU A 153 -5.45 30.78 11.15
CA GLU A 153 -5.92 31.53 9.97
C GLU A 153 -5.21 31.14 8.68
N ILE A 154 -4.90 29.83 8.52
CA ILE A 154 -4.20 29.31 7.35
C ILE A 154 -5.10 29.44 6.13
N THR A 155 -4.65 30.23 5.16
CA THR A 155 -5.35 30.42 3.89
C THR A 155 -4.49 29.97 2.73
N ILE A 156 -5.13 29.40 1.71
CA ILE A 156 -4.47 29.00 0.46
C ILE A 156 -4.78 30.06 -0.59
N SER A 157 -3.74 30.59 -1.24
CA SER A 157 -3.94 31.51 -2.33
C SER A 157 -4.29 30.76 -3.62
N ASP A 158 -4.98 31.45 -4.57
CA ASP A 158 -5.25 30.90 -5.91
C ASP A 158 -3.97 30.49 -6.65
N LYS A 159 -2.85 31.12 -6.33
CA LYS A 159 -1.55 30.78 -6.89
C LYS A 159 -1.06 29.43 -6.35
N ASP A 160 -1.13 29.20 -5.05
CA ASP A 160 -0.69 27.95 -4.43
C ASP A 160 -1.53 26.78 -4.95
N ALA A 161 -2.85 26.98 -5.08
CA ALA A 161 -3.74 25.97 -5.67
C ALA A 161 -3.37 25.64 -7.12
N LYS A 162 -3.07 26.65 -7.95
CA LYS A 162 -2.65 26.45 -9.33
C LYS A 162 -1.28 25.76 -9.44
N ASP A 163 -0.34 26.13 -8.58
CA ASP A 163 0.98 25.52 -8.54
C ASP A 163 0.89 24.03 -8.17
N GLU A 164 -0.01 23.68 -7.24
CA GLU A 164 -0.23 22.28 -6.86
C GLU A 164 -0.91 21.47 -7.98
N VAL A 165 -1.92 22.03 -8.64
CA VAL A 165 -2.54 21.40 -9.82
C VAL A 165 -1.50 21.18 -10.92
N LYS A 166 -0.59 22.12 -11.14
CA LYS A 166 0.48 21.97 -12.13
C LYS A 166 1.44 20.85 -11.77
N LYS A 167 1.87 20.74 -10.51
CA LYS A 167 2.69 19.61 -10.03
C LYS A 167 2.00 18.27 -10.26
N MET A 168 0.69 18.18 -9.97
CA MET A 168 -0.08 16.99 -10.26
C MET A 168 -0.11 16.66 -11.75
N ALA A 169 -0.38 17.65 -12.61
CA ALA A 169 -0.38 17.47 -14.06
C ALA A 169 0.98 16.98 -14.57
N ASP A 170 2.08 17.57 -14.09
CA ASP A 170 3.43 17.16 -14.44
C ASP A 170 3.72 15.70 -13.97
N MET A 171 3.25 15.32 -12.79
CA MET A 171 3.39 13.96 -12.26
C MET A 171 2.65 12.92 -13.12
N TYR A 172 1.46 13.27 -13.60
CA TYR A 172 0.66 12.39 -14.47
C TYR A 172 0.97 12.54 -15.97
N LYS A 173 1.97 13.37 -16.32
CA LYS A 173 2.34 13.68 -17.72
C LYS A 173 1.14 14.16 -18.55
N MET A 174 0.28 15.00 -17.96
CA MET A 174 -0.92 15.57 -18.58
C MET A 174 -0.67 17.00 -19.08
#